data_e056df7c248b7402f504daae5361e036
#
_entry.id   e056df7c248b7402f504daae5361e036
#
_cell.length_a   1.000
_cell.length_b   1.000
_cell.length_c   1.000
_cell.angle_alpha   90.00
_cell.angle_beta   90.00
_cell.angle_gamma   90.00
#
_symmetry.space_group_name_H-M   'P 1'
#
loop_
_entity.id
_entity.type
_entity.pdbx_description
1 polymer ?
#
loop_
_entity_poly.entity_id
_entity_poly.type
_entity_poly.pdbx_seq_one_letter_code
_entity_poly.pdbx_strand_id
1 'polypeptide(L)'
;MAQLREMTTGPSLPLIFNFTLPLLLGNLLQQTYSLVDAAIVGKFLGINALASVGASTSVVFLILGFCNGCCGGFAIPVAQKFGARDYVTMRRYVSVSLKIAGVMSVIIALLTSLLCAFILRTMQTPENIFQGAYSYLLVTFIGVPCTFFYNLLSSIIRALGDSKTPFWFLLFSTILNIILDLFCILIMGWGVTGAAVATVFSQGVSAVLCYFYMYRKFDILKTEPSDRRFRPELARQLMYIGMPMGLQFSITAIGSIMLQSANNALGTACVAAFTAAMRIKMFVMCALDSLGMAMATYSGQNYGAGKPGRIWQGIKSASLMMIIYVAVVAALIWGFADKFALLFISADETEIIADTALFLHFNVSFFPLLGMLSILRYSIQGAGYTKLAMFSGVSEMIARVLVSVIIVPLWGFVGVCVGDPTAWLFANLFLIPAFIYVYRRLHVIVAKER
;
A
#
# COMPACT_ATOMS: atom_id res chain seq x y z
N MET A 1 5.37 -28.67 -6.76
CA MET A 1 6.14 -27.93 -5.75
C MET A 1 6.05 -26.46 -6.06
N ALA A 2 5.58 -25.59 -5.15
CA ALA A 2 5.71 -24.14 -5.33
C ALA A 2 7.22 -23.87 -5.27
N GLN A 3 7.77 -23.38 -6.35
CA GLN A 3 9.18 -23.03 -6.40
C GLN A 3 9.39 -21.78 -5.56
N LEU A 4 9.97 -21.94 -4.38
CA LEU A 4 10.60 -20.86 -3.65
C LEU A 4 11.61 -20.21 -4.61
N ARG A 5 11.35 -18.98 -5.02
CA ARG A 5 12.28 -18.30 -5.94
C ARG A 5 13.27 -17.48 -5.12
N GLU A 6 14.46 -18.05 -4.93
CA GLU A 6 15.59 -17.27 -4.46
C GLU A 6 15.90 -16.16 -5.47
N MET A 7 15.80 -14.91 -5.04
CA MET A 7 16.16 -13.75 -5.87
C MET A 7 17.66 -13.41 -5.78
N THR A 8 18.45 -14.30 -5.16
CA THR A 8 19.88 -14.12 -4.91
C THR A 8 20.77 -14.67 -6.03
N THR A 9 20.19 -15.33 -7.05
CA THR A 9 20.88 -15.94 -8.19
C THR A 9 20.15 -15.65 -9.48
N GLY A 10 20.83 -15.71 -10.62
CA GLY A 10 20.27 -15.46 -11.96
C GLY A 10 20.17 -13.96 -12.32
N PRO A 11 19.71 -13.62 -13.53
CA PRO A 11 19.59 -12.25 -14.01
C PRO A 11 18.49 -11.49 -13.27
N SER A 12 18.76 -10.24 -12.85
CA SER A 12 17.87 -9.44 -12.01
C SER A 12 16.57 -9.03 -12.70
N LEU A 13 16.63 -8.68 -14.00
CA LEU A 13 15.47 -8.17 -14.74
C LEU A 13 14.31 -9.18 -14.81
N PRO A 14 14.48 -10.42 -15.30
CA PRO A 14 13.37 -11.39 -15.32
C PRO A 14 12.93 -11.83 -13.93
N LEU A 15 13.82 -11.83 -12.92
CA LEU A 15 13.43 -12.13 -11.54
C LEU A 15 12.47 -11.07 -11.01
N ILE A 16 12.81 -9.79 -11.14
CA ILE A 16 12.00 -8.66 -10.69
C ILE A 16 10.70 -8.60 -11.50
N PHE A 17 10.75 -8.73 -12.84
CA PHE A 17 9.58 -8.70 -13.71
C PHE A 17 8.56 -9.78 -13.35
N ASN A 18 9.00 -11.04 -13.27
CA ASN A 18 8.12 -12.17 -12.95
C ASN A 18 7.53 -12.10 -11.55
N PHE A 19 8.19 -11.40 -10.62
CA PHE A 19 7.69 -11.17 -9.28
C PHE A 19 6.73 -9.97 -9.22
N THR A 20 7.01 -8.92 -9.98
CA THR A 20 6.18 -7.70 -10.06
C THR A 20 4.83 -7.97 -10.71
N LEU A 21 4.77 -8.81 -11.75
CA LEU A 21 3.54 -9.02 -12.52
C LEU A 21 2.35 -9.54 -11.68
N PRO A 22 2.48 -10.57 -10.83
CA PRO A 22 1.38 -10.98 -9.95
C PRO A 22 1.02 -9.91 -8.90
N LEU A 23 1.99 -9.11 -8.43
CA LEU A 23 1.73 -7.99 -7.52
C LEU A 23 0.92 -6.90 -8.21
N LEU A 24 1.26 -6.56 -9.43
CA LEU A 24 0.52 -5.60 -10.25
C LEU A 24 -0.93 -6.06 -10.46
N LEU A 25 -1.12 -7.31 -10.87
CA LEU A 25 -2.46 -7.88 -11.04
C LEU A 25 -3.25 -7.86 -9.72
N GLY A 26 -2.60 -8.12 -8.59
CA GLY A 26 -3.22 -8.04 -7.27
C GLY A 26 -3.63 -6.61 -6.91
N ASN A 27 -2.76 -5.62 -7.13
CA ASN A 27 -3.07 -4.22 -6.86
C ASN A 27 -4.19 -3.69 -7.78
N LEU A 28 -4.18 -4.04 -9.07
CA LEU A 28 -5.27 -3.71 -10.00
C LEU A 28 -6.59 -4.34 -9.58
N LEU A 29 -6.56 -5.61 -9.18
CA LEU A 29 -7.74 -6.31 -8.67
C LEU A 29 -8.30 -5.61 -7.43
N GLN A 30 -7.43 -5.17 -6.51
CA GLN A 30 -7.84 -4.45 -5.30
C GLN A 30 -8.47 -3.09 -5.62
N GLN A 31 -7.95 -2.35 -6.61
CA GLN A 31 -8.57 -1.10 -7.07
C GLN A 31 -9.94 -1.36 -7.71
N THR A 32 -10.03 -2.37 -8.58
CA THR A 32 -11.28 -2.77 -9.23
C THR A 32 -12.32 -3.21 -8.19
N TYR A 33 -11.92 -4.00 -7.21
CA TYR A 33 -12.76 -4.43 -6.10
C TYR A 33 -13.35 -3.22 -5.34
N SER A 34 -12.53 -2.24 -4.99
CA SER A 34 -13.02 -1.04 -4.28
C SER A 34 -14.05 -0.25 -5.09
N LEU A 35 -13.95 -0.25 -6.42
CA LEU A 35 -14.97 0.36 -7.29
C LEU A 35 -16.27 -0.46 -7.32
N VAL A 36 -16.15 -1.79 -7.39
CA VAL A 36 -17.32 -2.70 -7.40
C VAL A 36 -18.08 -2.61 -6.09
N ASP A 37 -17.39 -2.62 -4.95
CA ASP A 37 -17.97 -2.48 -3.62
C ASP A 37 -18.74 -1.15 -3.50
N ALA A 38 -18.12 -0.03 -3.88
CA ALA A 38 -18.79 1.27 -3.89
C ALA A 38 -20.00 1.31 -4.84
N ALA A 39 -19.92 0.64 -6.00
CA ALA A 39 -21.04 0.55 -6.94
C ALA A 39 -22.20 -0.28 -6.38
N ILE A 40 -21.92 -1.40 -5.70
CA ILE A 40 -22.93 -2.23 -5.01
C ILE A 40 -23.64 -1.40 -3.95
N VAL A 41 -22.89 -0.76 -3.05
CA VAL A 41 -23.45 0.10 -1.99
C VAL A 41 -24.29 1.23 -2.58
N GLY A 42 -23.76 1.95 -3.57
CA GLY A 42 -24.46 3.08 -4.20
C GLY A 42 -25.75 2.67 -4.92
N LYS A 43 -25.70 1.54 -5.66
CA LYS A 43 -26.85 1.07 -6.45
C LYS A 43 -27.97 0.50 -5.59
N PHE A 44 -27.65 -0.26 -4.55
CA PHE A 44 -28.65 -1.00 -3.77
C PHE A 44 -29.07 -0.29 -2.47
N LEU A 45 -28.21 0.55 -1.89
CA LEU A 45 -28.48 1.24 -0.63
C LEU A 45 -28.69 2.76 -0.81
N GLY A 46 -28.36 3.31 -1.99
CA GLY A 46 -28.56 4.71 -2.33
C GLY A 46 -27.43 5.65 -1.90
N ILE A 47 -27.63 6.95 -2.18
CA ILE A 47 -26.59 7.99 -2.08
C ILE A 47 -26.11 8.20 -0.64
N ASN A 48 -27.00 8.15 0.36
CA ASN A 48 -26.62 8.35 1.76
C ASN A 48 -25.71 7.22 2.28
N ALA A 49 -25.96 5.98 1.87
CA ALA A 49 -25.11 4.85 2.21
C ALA A 49 -23.73 4.97 1.57
N LEU A 50 -23.67 5.36 0.29
CA LEU A 50 -22.42 5.62 -0.41
C LEU A 50 -21.64 6.77 0.24
N ALA A 51 -22.32 7.84 0.64
CA ALA A 51 -21.72 8.95 1.37
C ALA A 51 -21.16 8.53 2.74
N SER A 52 -21.86 7.61 3.45
CA SER A 52 -21.40 7.04 4.73
C SER A 52 -20.08 6.29 4.56
N VAL A 53 -19.97 5.43 3.53
CA VAL A 53 -18.72 4.71 3.20
C VAL A 53 -17.64 5.69 2.75
N GLY A 54 -18.00 6.66 1.90
CA GLY A 54 -17.08 7.69 1.43
C GLY A 54 -16.44 8.51 2.55
N ALA A 55 -17.25 8.97 3.51
CA ALA A 55 -16.78 9.71 4.69
C ALA A 55 -15.81 8.88 5.54
N SER A 56 -15.97 7.56 5.54
CA SER A 56 -15.14 6.63 6.30
C SER A 56 -13.79 6.33 5.63
N THR A 57 -13.66 6.55 4.32
CA THR A 57 -12.52 6.08 3.50
C THR A 57 -11.18 6.62 3.99
N SER A 58 -11.08 7.90 4.35
CA SER A 58 -9.82 8.51 4.80
C SER A 58 -9.31 7.90 6.10
N VAL A 59 -10.22 7.62 7.04
CA VAL A 59 -9.87 7.00 8.33
C VAL A 59 -9.45 5.54 8.14
N VAL A 60 -10.20 4.81 7.32
CA VAL A 60 -9.85 3.43 6.96
C VAL A 60 -8.47 3.38 6.31
N PHE A 61 -8.19 4.28 5.37
CA PHE A 61 -6.88 4.36 4.71
C PHE A 61 -5.74 4.65 5.70
N LEU A 62 -5.97 5.57 6.65
CA LEU A 62 -4.98 5.91 7.67
C LEU A 62 -4.63 4.70 8.54
N ILE A 63 -5.65 3.99 9.06
CA ILE A 63 -5.47 2.90 10.01
C ILE A 63 -5.03 1.61 9.32
N LEU A 64 -5.70 1.22 8.24
CA LEU A 64 -5.32 0.01 7.49
C LEU A 64 -4.01 0.20 6.73
N GLY A 65 -3.70 1.42 6.26
CA GLY A 65 -2.40 1.78 5.69
C GLY A 65 -1.27 1.59 6.70
N PHE A 66 -1.46 2.06 7.94
CA PHE A 66 -0.52 1.81 9.04
C PHE A 66 -0.31 0.30 9.27
N CYS A 67 -1.40 -0.45 9.37
CA CYS A 67 -1.34 -1.91 9.56
C CYS A 67 -0.59 -2.60 8.42
N ASN A 68 -0.88 -2.23 7.17
CA ASN A 68 -0.23 -2.79 5.98
C ASN A 68 1.27 -2.47 5.95
N GLY A 69 1.65 -1.23 6.29
CA GLY A 69 3.05 -0.83 6.44
C GLY A 69 3.80 -1.65 7.50
N CYS A 70 3.18 -1.86 8.67
CA CYS A 70 3.74 -2.72 9.71
C CYS A 70 3.94 -4.17 9.24
N CYS A 71 2.94 -4.73 8.54
CA CYS A 71 3.02 -6.09 7.97
C CYS A 71 4.16 -6.23 6.97
N GLY A 72 4.31 -5.24 6.07
CA GLY A 72 5.45 -5.18 5.13
C GLY A 72 6.78 -5.13 5.87
N GLY A 73 6.87 -4.32 6.92
CA GLY A 73 8.08 -4.18 7.73
C GLY A 73 8.44 -5.46 8.50
N PHE A 74 7.45 -6.18 9.03
CA PHE A 74 7.69 -7.47 9.70
C PHE A 74 8.18 -8.56 8.75
N ALA A 75 7.86 -8.46 7.47
CA ALA A 75 8.33 -9.38 6.45
C ALA A 75 9.80 -9.14 6.02
N ILE A 76 10.37 -7.96 6.27
CA ILE A 76 11.77 -7.64 5.87
C ILE A 76 12.79 -8.56 6.53
N PRO A 77 12.82 -8.75 7.87
CA PRO A 77 13.76 -9.69 8.50
C PRO A 77 13.57 -11.13 8.01
N VAL A 78 12.33 -11.52 7.68
CA VAL A 78 12.05 -12.84 7.09
C VAL A 78 12.72 -12.97 5.73
N ALA A 79 12.59 -11.97 4.83
CA ALA A 79 13.26 -11.94 3.54
C ALA A 79 14.78 -11.97 3.65
N GLN A 80 15.34 -11.21 4.61
CA GLN A 80 16.78 -11.17 4.86
C GLN A 80 17.30 -12.53 5.33
N LYS A 81 16.63 -13.17 6.28
CA LYS A 81 17.02 -14.48 6.79
C LYS A 81 16.81 -15.60 5.78
N PHE A 82 15.79 -15.49 4.94
CA PHE A 82 15.61 -16.38 3.80
C PHE A 82 16.77 -16.26 2.81
N GLY A 83 17.17 -15.04 2.44
CA GLY A 83 18.33 -14.79 1.58
C GLY A 83 19.66 -15.27 2.16
N ALA A 84 19.82 -15.18 3.48
CA ALA A 84 20.97 -15.69 4.23
C ALA A 84 20.94 -17.23 4.39
N ARG A 85 19.87 -17.90 4.00
CA ARG A 85 19.61 -19.34 4.25
C ARG A 85 19.59 -19.74 5.73
N ASP A 86 19.38 -18.76 6.62
CA ASP A 86 19.21 -18.95 8.07
C ASP A 86 17.74 -19.25 8.38
N TYR A 87 17.28 -20.44 8.01
CA TYR A 87 15.87 -20.84 8.13
C TYR A 87 15.42 -20.97 9.60
N VAL A 88 16.33 -21.24 10.53
CA VAL A 88 16.00 -21.32 11.97
C VAL A 88 15.60 -19.94 12.49
N THR A 89 16.43 -18.94 12.28
CA THR A 89 16.11 -17.57 12.72
C THR A 89 14.92 -17.01 11.93
N MET A 90 14.78 -17.35 10.66
CA MET A 90 13.63 -16.98 9.84
C MET A 90 12.31 -17.48 10.45
N ARG A 91 12.22 -18.78 10.84
CA ARG A 91 11.03 -19.35 11.52
C ARG A 91 10.71 -18.63 12.82
N ARG A 92 11.73 -18.26 13.58
CA ARG A 92 11.58 -17.49 14.82
C ARG A 92 11.00 -16.10 14.55
N TYR A 93 11.47 -15.38 13.51
CA TYR A 93 10.86 -14.10 13.11
C TYR A 93 9.41 -14.27 12.69
N VAL A 94 9.07 -15.30 11.91
CA VAL A 94 7.67 -15.60 11.55
C VAL A 94 6.82 -15.85 12.78
N SER A 95 7.29 -16.69 13.72
CA SER A 95 6.55 -17.00 14.96
C SER A 95 6.35 -15.75 15.83
N VAL A 96 7.37 -14.92 15.99
CA VAL A 96 7.30 -13.68 16.80
C VAL A 96 6.41 -12.64 16.11
N SER A 97 6.50 -12.48 14.77
CA SER A 97 5.68 -11.54 14.02
C SER A 97 4.18 -11.85 14.13
N LEU A 98 3.80 -13.14 14.09
CA LEU A 98 2.40 -13.55 14.29
C LEU A 98 1.87 -13.20 15.69
N LYS A 99 2.70 -13.34 16.73
CA LYS A 99 2.33 -12.96 18.10
C LYS A 99 2.18 -11.46 18.26
N ILE A 100 3.15 -10.68 17.74
CA ILE A 100 3.08 -9.22 17.76
C ILE A 100 1.85 -8.75 16.98
N ALA A 101 1.59 -9.33 15.81
CA ALA A 101 0.41 -9.01 15.01
C ALA A 101 -0.89 -9.25 15.77
N GLY A 102 -0.99 -10.38 16.51
CA GLY A 102 -2.13 -10.66 17.37
C GLY A 102 -2.36 -9.56 18.40
N VAL A 103 -1.32 -9.21 19.16
CA VAL A 103 -1.42 -8.17 20.20
C VAL A 103 -1.70 -6.80 19.58
N MET A 104 -0.95 -6.40 18.56
CA MET A 104 -1.11 -5.08 17.92
C MET A 104 -2.48 -4.92 17.28
N SER A 105 -2.94 -5.92 16.54
CA SER A 105 -4.24 -5.83 15.86
C SER A 105 -5.40 -5.71 16.84
N VAL A 106 -5.34 -6.42 17.96
CA VAL A 106 -6.36 -6.31 19.03
C VAL A 106 -6.31 -4.93 19.69
N ILE A 107 -5.11 -4.41 20.00
CA ILE A 107 -4.96 -3.06 20.58
C ILE A 107 -5.52 -2.02 19.61
N ILE A 108 -5.14 -2.08 18.33
CA ILE A 108 -5.63 -1.14 17.31
C ILE A 108 -7.16 -1.25 17.19
N ALA A 109 -7.70 -2.47 17.09
CA ALA A 109 -9.14 -2.69 17.00
C ALA A 109 -9.89 -2.08 18.19
N LEU A 110 -9.42 -2.31 19.42
CA LEU A 110 -10.02 -1.77 20.63
C LEU A 110 -9.96 -0.24 20.67
N LEU A 111 -8.76 0.33 20.46
CA LEU A 111 -8.59 1.79 20.49
C LEU A 111 -9.42 2.49 19.42
N THR A 112 -9.41 1.99 18.18
CA THR A 112 -10.15 2.63 17.10
C THR A 112 -11.66 2.45 17.24
N SER A 113 -12.13 1.30 17.74
CA SER A 113 -13.55 1.07 18.04
C SER A 113 -14.05 1.99 19.15
N LEU A 114 -13.29 2.15 20.23
CA LEU A 114 -13.64 3.07 21.33
C LEU A 114 -13.64 4.53 20.89
N LEU A 115 -12.74 4.91 20.01
CA LEU A 115 -12.62 6.27 19.50
C LEU A 115 -13.49 6.54 18.25
N CYS A 116 -14.21 5.55 17.72
CA CYS A 116 -14.93 5.65 16.46
C CYS A 116 -15.89 6.85 16.39
N ALA A 117 -16.75 7.02 17.40
CA ALA A 117 -17.69 8.16 17.47
C ALA A 117 -16.93 9.51 17.59
N PHE A 118 -15.85 9.55 18.38
CA PHE A 118 -15.03 10.76 18.52
C PHE A 118 -14.36 11.15 17.19
N ILE A 119 -13.81 10.17 16.45
CA ILE A 119 -13.19 10.39 15.15
C ILE A 119 -14.21 11.00 14.17
N LEU A 120 -15.40 10.40 14.04
CA LEU A 120 -16.44 10.89 13.14
C LEU A 120 -16.94 12.30 13.49
N ARG A 121 -17.09 12.61 14.79
CA ARG A 121 -17.47 13.96 15.23
C ARG A 121 -16.37 14.98 14.93
N THR A 122 -15.10 14.62 15.15
CA THR A 122 -13.96 15.48 14.82
C THR A 122 -13.87 15.76 13.33
N MET A 123 -14.27 14.80 12.49
CA MET A 123 -14.38 14.96 11.04
C MET A 123 -15.63 15.76 10.59
N GLN A 124 -16.46 16.21 11.54
CA GLN A 124 -17.69 16.93 11.24
C GLN A 124 -18.62 16.17 10.29
N THR A 125 -18.70 14.85 10.48
CA THR A 125 -19.57 13.99 9.66
C THR A 125 -21.05 14.42 9.82
N PRO A 126 -21.79 14.69 8.72
CA PRO A 126 -23.18 15.11 8.78
C PRO A 126 -24.07 14.07 9.49
N GLU A 127 -25.06 14.55 10.27
CA GLU A 127 -25.93 13.70 11.09
C GLU A 127 -26.72 12.66 10.26
N ASN A 128 -27.13 13.02 9.04
CA ASN A 128 -27.87 12.13 8.14
C ASN A 128 -27.09 10.89 7.68
N ILE A 129 -25.76 10.93 7.73
CA ILE A 129 -24.89 9.81 7.35
C ILE A 129 -24.08 9.25 8.52
N PHE A 130 -24.17 9.90 9.70
CA PHE A 130 -23.34 9.56 10.86
C PHE A 130 -23.53 8.11 11.31
N GLN A 131 -24.79 7.67 11.46
CA GLN A 131 -25.08 6.31 11.93
C GLN A 131 -24.58 5.23 10.96
N GLY A 132 -24.71 5.47 9.63
CA GLY A 132 -24.19 4.57 8.61
C GLY A 132 -22.64 4.49 8.63
N ALA A 133 -21.98 5.65 8.71
CA ALA A 133 -20.53 5.73 8.81
C ALA A 133 -19.99 5.09 10.11
N TYR A 134 -20.68 5.31 11.24
CA TYR A 134 -20.34 4.71 12.52
C TYR A 134 -20.41 3.18 12.48
N SER A 135 -21.52 2.64 11.98
CA SER A 135 -21.70 1.18 11.90
C SER A 135 -20.68 0.53 10.96
N TYR A 136 -20.41 1.16 9.82
CA TYR A 136 -19.40 0.70 8.86
C TYR A 136 -18.00 0.68 9.47
N LEU A 137 -17.59 1.81 10.07
CA LEU A 137 -16.25 1.94 10.69
C LEU A 137 -16.09 1.01 11.87
N LEU A 138 -17.10 0.89 12.74
CA LEU A 138 -17.03 0.03 13.92
C LEU A 138 -16.77 -1.43 13.53
N VAL A 139 -17.50 -1.95 12.54
CA VAL A 139 -17.29 -3.31 12.04
C VAL A 139 -15.92 -3.46 11.40
N THR A 140 -15.50 -2.48 10.60
CA THR A 140 -14.17 -2.47 9.98
C THR A 140 -13.06 -2.49 11.05
N PHE A 141 -13.20 -1.72 12.13
CA PHE A 141 -12.23 -1.66 13.22
C PHE A 141 -12.17 -2.93 14.05
N ILE A 142 -13.32 -3.52 14.37
CA ILE A 142 -13.39 -4.85 15.00
C ILE A 142 -12.74 -5.91 14.10
N GLY A 143 -12.83 -5.74 12.79
CA GLY A 143 -12.25 -6.62 11.78
C GLY A 143 -10.74 -6.42 11.53
N VAL A 144 -10.10 -5.40 12.12
CA VAL A 144 -8.64 -5.14 11.94
C VAL A 144 -7.78 -6.39 12.14
N PRO A 145 -8.03 -7.28 13.11
CA PRO A 145 -7.25 -8.52 13.25
C PRO A 145 -7.28 -9.39 11.99
N CYS A 146 -8.43 -9.57 11.36
CA CYS A 146 -8.56 -10.36 10.13
C CYS A 146 -7.72 -9.77 8.99
N THR A 147 -7.84 -8.46 8.77
CA THR A 147 -7.08 -7.72 7.77
C THR A 147 -5.58 -7.76 8.06
N PHE A 148 -5.18 -7.56 9.31
CA PHE A 148 -3.78 -7.56 9.71
C PHE A 148 -3.13 -8.92 9.48
N PHE A 149 -3.78 -10.01 9.91
CA PHE A 149 -3.26 -11.36 9.71
C PHE A 149 -3.17 -11.73 8.23
N TYR A 150 -4.19 -11.41 7.42
CA TYR A 150 -4.14 -11.63 5.98
C TYR A 150 -2.95 -10.90 5.34
N ASN A 151 -2.78 -9.61 5.63
CA ASN A 151 -1.69 -8.80 5.08
C ASN A 151 -0.30 -9.29 5.55
N LEU A 152 -0.16 -9.70 6.82
CA LEU A 152 1.09 -10.23 7.34
C LEU A 152 1.46 -11.55 6.66
N LEU A 153 0.53 -12.51 6.59
CA LEU A 153 0.78 -13.81 5.95
C LEU A 153 1.12 -13.65 4.46
N SER A 154 0.39 -12.79 3.76
CA SER A 154 0.69 -12.44 2.36
C SER A 154 2.08 -11.81 2.22
N SER A 155 2.48 -10.94 3.15
CA SER A 155 3.81 -10.32 3.14
C SER A 155 4.93 -11.33 3.44
N ILE A 156 4.70 -12.27 4.35
CA ILE A 156 5.65 -13.37 4.63
C ILE A 156 5.82 -14.26 3.40
N ILE A 157 4.74 -14.66 2.74
CA ILE A 157 4.82 -15.49 1.53
C ILE A 157 5.59 -14.75 0.42
N ARG A 158 5.35 -13.45 0.25
CA ARG A 158 6.12 -12.60 -0.68
C ARG A 158 7.60 -12.54 -0.31
N ALA A 159 7.92 -12.44 0.99
CA ALA A 159 9.31 -12.43 1.47
C ALA A 159 10.10 -13.70 1.10
N LEU A 160 9.40 -14.84 0.97
CA LEU A 160 9.94 -16.12 0.51
C LEU A 160 10.05 -16.24 -1.03
N GLY A 161 9.75 -15.17 -1.76
CA GLY A 161 9.85 -15.13 -3.22
C GLY A 161 8.61 -15.62 -3.98
N ASP A 162 7.49 -15.84 -3.31
CA ASP A 162 6.22 -16.22 -3.95
C ASP A 162 5.24 -15.04 -3.96
N SER A 163 5.09 -14.40 -5.11
CA SER A 163 4.09 -13.34 -5.34
C SER A 163 2.79 -13.85 -5.94
N LYS A 164 2.77 -15.09 -6.49
CA LYS A 164 1.59 -15.66 -7.15
C LYS A 164 0.54 -16.12 -6.15
N THR A 165 0.96 -16.76 -5.08
CA THR A 165 0.05 -17.30 -4.08
C THR A 165 -0.77 -16.21 -3.38
N PRO A 166 -0.22 -15.09 -2.92
CA PRO A 166 -1.01 -13.98 -2.38
C PRO A 166 -2.02 -13.41 -3.39
N PHE A 167 -1.70 -13.37 -4.68
CA PHE A 167 -2.64 -12.96 -5.71
C PHE A 167 -3.87 -13.87 -5.79
N TRP A 168 -3.69 -15.21 -5.77
CA TRP A 168 -4.80 -16.15 -5.82
C TRP A 168 -5.69 -16.06 -4.59
N PHE A 169 -5.11 -15.85 -3.39
CA PHE A 169 -5.89 -15.62 -2.18
C PHE A 169 -6.65 -14.30 -2.21
N LEU A 170 -6.05 -13.25 -2.78
CA LEU A 170 -6.73 -11.97 -2.99
C LEU A 170 -7.92 -12.13 -3.96
N LEU A 171 -7.73 -12.82 -5.07
CA LEU A 171 -8.79 -13.11 -6.04
C LEU A 171 -9.94 -13.89 -5.39
N PHE A 172 -9.63 -14.93 -4.62
CA PHE A 172 -10.62 -15.68 -3.86
C PHE A 172 -11.36 -14.79 -2.87
N SER A 173 -10.63 -13.98 -2.09
CA SER A 173 -11.21 -13.02 -1.13
C SER A 173 -12.16 -12.03 -1.81
N THR A 174 -11.76 -11.51 -2.96
CA THR A 174 -12.57 -10.57 -3.75
C THR A 174 -13.87 -11.19 -4.24
N ILE A 175 -13.82 -12.39 -4.81
CA ILE A 175 -15.02 -13.11 -5.27
C ILE A 175 -15.94 -13.42 -4.10
N LEU A 176 -15.39 -13.95 -3.00
CA LEU A 176 -16.16 -14.25 -1.80
C LEU A 176 -16.81 -13.00 -1.21
N ASN A 177 -16.08 -11.89 -1.18
CA ASN A 177 -16.61 -10.61 -0.68
C ASN A 177 -17.79 -10.12 -1.54
N ILE A 178 -17.67 -10.09 -2.88
CA ILE A 178 -18.76 -9.66 -3.77
C ILE A 178 -20.02 -10.51 -3.53
N ILE A 179 -19.86 -11.82 -3.37
CA ILE A 179 -20.99 -12.73 -3.08
C ILE A 179 -21.62 -12.38 -1.72
N LEU A 180 -20.78 -12.16 -0.71
CA LEU A 180 -21.24 -11.82 0.63
C LEU A 180 -21.86 -10.42 0.72
N ASP A 181 -21.34 -9.44 -0.03
CA ASP A 181 -21.94 -8.10 -0.14
C ASP A 181 -23.37 -8.19 -0.64
N LEU A 182 -23.58 -8.88 -1.75
CA LEU A 182 -24.92 -9.08 -2.30
C LEU A 182 -25.81 -9.85 -1.33
N PHE A 183 -25.30 -10.87 -0.68
CA PHE A 183 -26.05 -11.66 0.32
C PHE A 183 -26.45 -10.82 1.55
N CYS A 184 -25.48 -10.13 2.17
CA CYS A 184 -25.71 -9.34 3.37
C CYS A 184 -26.59 -8.11 3.10
N ILE A 185 -26.45 -7.47 1.92
CA ILE A 185 -27.20 -6.29 1.55
C ILE A 185 -28.62 -6.65 1.08
N LEU A 186 -28.76 -7.60 0.14
CA LEU A 186 -30.03 -7.88 -0.53
C LEU A 186 -30.89 -8.88 0.21
N ILE A 187 -30.28 -9.94 0.82
CA ILE A 187 -31.03 -11.01 1.47
C ILE A 187 -31.20 -10.74 2.96
N MET A 188 -30.12 -10.36 3.64
CA MET A 188 -30.18 -10.10 5.08
C MET A 188 -30.63 -8.67 5.45
N GLY A 189 -30.58 -7.71 4.51
CA GLY A 189 -31.01 -6.34 4.74
C GLY A 189 -30.13 -5.54 5.73
N TRP A 190 -28.85 -5.94 5.90
CA TRP A 190 -27.95 -5.31 6.89
C TRP A 190 -27.39 -3.94 6.44
N GLY A 191 -27.78 -3.46 5.27
CA GLY A 191 -27.36 -2.16 4.76
C GLY A 191 -25.85 -2.01 4.66
N VAL A 192 -25.35 -0.83 5.02
CA VAL A 192 -23.91 -0.49 4.95
C VAL A 192 -23.06 -1.39 5.87
N THR A 193 -23.62 -1.80 7.02
CA THR A 193 -22.96 -2.73 7.94
C THR A 193 -22.67 -4.07 7.27
N GLY A 194 -23.58 -4.52 6.39
CA GLY A 194 -23.41 -5.77 5.63
C GLY A 194 -22.17 -5.76 4.74
N ALA A 195 -21.89 -4.65 4.06
CA ALA A 195 -20.67 -4.50 3.25
C ALA A 195 -19.39 -4.59 4.11
N ALA A 196 -19.36 -3.95 5.27
CA ALA A 196 -18.24 -4.05 6.19
C ALA A 196 -18.04 -5.49 6.70
N VAL A 197 -19.13 -6.18 7.08
CA VAL A 197 -19.07 -7.59 7.54
C VAL A 197 -18.56 -8.50 6.43
N ALA A 198 -19.06 -8.36 5.22
CA ALA A 198 -18.61 -9.14 4.06
C ALA A 198 -17.10 -8.99 3.81
N THR A 199 -16.60 -7.75 3.88
CA THR A 199 -15.16 -7.45 3.74
C THR A 199 -14.34 -8.12 4.84
N VAL A 200 -14.70 -7.94 6.09
CA VAL A 200 -13.98 -8.51 7.23
C VAL A 200 -14.00 -10.04 7.20
N PHE A 201 -15.17 -10.63 6.91
CA PHE A 201 -15.30 -12.08 6.86
C PHE A 201 -14.48 -12.70 5.72
N SER A 202 -14.54 -12.14 4.51
CA SER A 202 -13.77 -12.63 3.37
C SER A 202 -12.25 -12.54 3.60
N GLN A 203 -11.78 -11.49 4.24
CA GLN A 203 -10.38 -11.36 4.64
C GLN A 203 -10.00 -12.35 5.75
N GLY A 204 -10.88 -12.57 6.73
CA GLY A 204 -10.68 -13.57 7.78
C GLY A 204 -10.55 -14.98 7.23
N VAL A 205 -11.46 -15.38 6.34
CA VAL A 205 -11.39 -16.68 5.65
C VAL A 205 -10.08 -16.80 4.85
N SER A 206 -9.71 -15.75 4.11
CA SER A 206 -8.47 -15.74 3.33
C SER A 206 -7.23 -15.81 4.22
N ALA A 207 -7.23 -15.16 5.39
CA ALA A 207 -6.14 -15.27 6.35
C ALA A 207 -5.97 -16.71 6.86
N VAL A 208 -7.07 -17.38 7.21
CA VAL A 208 -7.06 -18.77 7.66
C VAL A 208 -6.55 -19.71 6.56
N LEU A 209 -7.07 -19.57 5.34
CA LEU A 209 -6.61 -20.37 4.20
C LEU A 209 -5.13 -20.12 3.88
N CYS A 210 -4.69 -18.86 3.91
CA CYS A 210 -3.31 -18.47 3.70
C CYS A 210 -2.37 -19.08 4.75
N TYR A 211 -2.80 -19.09 6.03
CA TYR A 211 -2.07 -19.73 7.12
C TYR A 211 -1.87 -21.23 6.90
N PHE A 212 -2.96 -21.96 6.62
CA PHE A 212 -2.88 -23.40 6.36
C PHE A 212 -2.05 -23.72 5.12
N TYR A 213 -2.22 -22.93 4.04
CA TYR A 213 -1.43 -23.10 2.84
C TYR A 213 0.05 -22.91 3.14
N MET A 214 0.42 -21.84 3.83
CA MET A 214 1.80 -21.52 4.17
C MET A 214 2.50 -22.67 4.89
N TYR A 215 1.87 -23.23 5.93
CA TYR A 215 2.47 -24.32 6.71
C TYR A 215 2.45 -25.68 5.99
N ARG A 216 1.50 -25.92 5.10
CA ARG A 216 1.46 -27.16 4.31
C ARG A 216 2.44 -27.15 3.14
N LYS A 217 2.63 -26.00 2.52
CA LYS A 217 3.38 -25.87 1.26
C LYS A 217 4.87 -25.60 1.47
N PHE A 218 5.20 -24.87 2.51
CA PHE A 218 6.58 -24.46 2.77
C PHE A 218 7.15 -25.24 3.97
N ASP A 219 7.81 -26.37 3.67
CA ASP A 219 8.44 -27.21 4.70
C ASP A 219 9.47 -26.42 5.54
N ILE A 220 10.12 -25.42 4.96
CA ILE A 220 11.06 -24.53 5.65
C ILE A 220 10.42 -23.70 6.77
N LEU A 221 9.09 -23.56 6.79
CA LEU A 221 8.32 -22.85 7.83
C LEU A 221 7.79 -23.79 8.94
N LYS A 222 7.98 -25.09 8.81
CA LYS A 222 7.60 -26.02 9.87
C LYS A 222 8.41 -25.71 11.13
N THR A 223 7.71 -25.20 12.15
CA THR A 223 8.30 -24.72 13.40
C THR A 223 8.51 -25.86 14.38
N GLU A 224 9.67 -25.94 14.97
CA GLU A 224 9.93 -26.74 16.16
C GLU A 224 9.40 -26.03 17.41
N PRO A 225 9.18 -26.75 18.52
CA PRO A 225 8.75 -26.13 19.78
C PRO A 225 9.66 -24.99 20.26
N SER A 226 10.97 -25.11 20.03
CA SER A 226 11.99 -24.10 20.34
C SER A 226 11.86 -22.81 19.52
N ASP A 227 11.31 -22.89 18.30
CA ASP A 227 11.10 -21.74 17.43
C ASP A 227 9.87 -20.94 17.83
N ARG A 228 8.93 -21.55 18.54
CA ARG A 228 7.68 -20.92 19.01
C ARG A 228 7.86 -20.08 20.27
N ARG A 229 9.00 -20.16 20.95
CA ARG A 229 9.27 -19.37 22.16
C ARG A 229 9.33 -17.88 21.80
N PHE A 230 8.64 -17.05 22.59
CA PHE A 230 8.71 -15.59 22.41
C PHE A 230 10.12 -15.10 22.76
N ARG A 231 10.69 -14.25 21.90
CA ARG A 231 12.03 -13.69 22.05
C ARG A 231 11.93 -12.16 21.96
N PRO A 232 12.12 -11.46 23.10
CA PRO A 232 11.99 -9.99 23.14
C PRO A 232 12.93 -9.26 22.18
N GLU A 233 14.13 -9.81 21.94
CA GLU A 233 15.12 -9.21 21.05
C GLU A 233 14.59 -9.17 19.60
N LEU A 234 14.00 -10.28 19.12
CA LEU A 234 13.41 -10.33 17.79
C LEU A 234 12.15 -9.48 17.69
N ALA A 235 11.35 -9.43 18.76
CA ALA A 235 10.19 -8.55 18.85
C ALA A 235 10.60 -7.07 18.73
N ARG A 236 11.65 -6.66 19.44
CA ARG A 236 12.19 -5.30 19.37
C ARG A 236 12.69 -4.96 17.96
N GLN A 237 13.36 -5.89 17.29
CA GLN A 237 13.83 -5.69 15.91
C GLN A 237 12.67 -5.56 14.92
N LEU A 238 11.63 -6.42 15.04
CA LEU A 238 10.42 -6.33 14.21
C LEU A 238 9.73 -4.98 14.40
N MET A 239 9.56 -4.53 15.64
CA MET A 239 8.97 -3.22 15.94
C MET A 239 9.81 -2.07 15.42
N TYR A 240 11.15 -2.16 15.54
CA TYR A 240 12.08 -1.15 15.03
C TYR A 240 12.00 -0.98 13.50
N ILE A 241 11.69 -2.06 12.77
CA ILE A 241 11.55 -2.07 11.32
C ILE A 241 10.11 -1.75 10.90
N GLY A 242 9.12 -2.38 11.54
CA GLY A 242 7.72 -2.30 11.14
C GLY A 242 7.05 -0.98 11.48
N MET A 243 7.28 -0.45 12.69
CA MET A 243 6.64 0.80 13.10
C MET A 243 6.96 2.00 12.21
N PRO A 244 8.22 2.24 11.81
CA PRO A 244 8.51 3.33 10.86
C PRO A 244 7.83 3.15 9.51
N MET A 245 7.66 1.92 9.02
CA MET A 245 6.94 1.66 7.78
C MET A 245 5.44 1.94 7.90
N GLY A 246 4.82 1.55 9.01
CA GLY A 246 3.43 1.89 9.30
C GLY A 246 3.23 3.41 9.38
N LEU A 247 4.07 4.09 10.15
CA LEU A 247 4.04 5.55 10.30
C LEU A 247 4.26 6.27 8.96
N GLN A 248 5.10 5.76 8.09
CA GLN A 248 5.31 6.33 6.76
C GLN A 248 3.99 6.43 5.97
N PHE A 249 3.18 5.36 5.95
CA PHE A 249 1.88 5.38 5.27
C PHE A 249 0.95 6.44 5.88
N SER A 250 0.89 6.51 7.21
CA SER A 250 0.07 7.51 7.90
C SER A 250 0.53 8.95 7.62
N ILE A 251 1.83 9.21 7.63
CA ILE A 251 2.42 10.53 7.35
C ILE A 251 2.12 10.94 5.90
N THR A 252 2.28 10.03 4.95
CA THR A 252 1.98 10.31 3.53
C THR A 252 0.48 10.59 3.34
N ALA A 253 -0.39 9.86 4.06
CA ALA A 253 -1.84 10.09 4.05
C ALA A 253 -2.23 11.49 4.56
N ILE A 254 -1.60 11.96 5.64
CA ILE A 254 -1.82 13.32 6.16
C ILE A 254 -1.48 14.37 5.10
N GLY A 255 -0.36 14.23 4.41
CA GLY A 255 0.03 15.13 3.33
C GLY A 255 -1.00 15.16 2.18
N SER A 256 -1.54 13.99 1.82
CA SER A 256 -2.58 13.90 0.78
C SER A 256 -3.90 14.53 1.23
N ILE A 257 -4.30 14.38 2.49
CA ILE A 257 -5.49 15.03 3.06
C ILE A 257 -5.34 16.56 3.02
N MET A 258 -4.17 17.10 3.33
CA MET A 258 -3.93 18.55 3.27
C MET A 258 -4.07 19.09 1.84
N LEU A 259 -3.52 18.39 0.84
CA LEU A 259 -3.67 18.77 -0.56
C LEU A 259 -5.14 18.68 -1.02
N GLN A 260 -5.84 17.64 -0.61
CA GLN A 260 -7.28 17.50 -0.89
C GLN A 260 -8.10 18.61 -0.24
N SER A 261 -7.80 18.99 1.00
CA SER A 261 -8.47 20.08 1.70
C SER A 261 -8.28 21.41 0.97
N ALA A 262 -7.05 21.69 0.51
CA ALA A 262 -6.77 22.88 -0.28
C ALA A 262 -7.52 22.89 -1.62
N ASN A 263 -7.62 21.72 -2.29
CA ASN A 263 -8.42 21.58 -3.51
C ASN A 263 -9.91 21.80 -3.27
N ASN A 264 -10.44 21.29 -2.15
CA ASN A 264 -11.86 21.46 -1.81
C ASN A 264 -12.25 22.95 -1.64
N ALA A 265 -11.32 23.79 -1.20
CA ALA A 265 -11.52 25.23 -1.07
C ALA A 265 -11.65 25.96 -2.41
N LEU A 266 -11.24 25.35 -3.53
CA LEU A 266 -11.34 25.93 -4.88
C LEU A 266 -12.73 25.77 -5.52
N GLY A 267 -13.62 24.99 -4.93
CA GLY A 267 -14.97 24.79 -5.42
C GLY A 267 -15.24 23.42 -6.05
N THR A 268 -16.52 23.19 -6.39
CA THR A 268 -17.03 21.86 -6.76
C THR A 268 -16.45 21.33 -8.08
N ALA A 269 -16.20 22.21 -9.06
CA ALA A 269 -15.59 21.81 -10.35
C ALA A 269 -14.19 21.25 -10.16
N CYS A 270 -13.34 21.95 -9.39
CA CYS A 270 -11.98 21.46 -9.05
C CYS A 270 -12.00 20.15 -8.26
N VAL A 271 -12.97 19.98 -7.35
CA VAL A 271 -13.15 18.73 -6.59
C VAL A 271 -13.53 17.59 -7.51
N ALA A 272 -14.42 17.80 -8.47
CA ALA A 272 -14.83 16.80 -9.44
C ALA A 272 -13.65 16.39 -10.35
N ALA A 273 -12.93 17.39 -10.90
CA ALA A 273 -11.76 17.16 -11.75
C ALA A 273 -10.66 16.37 -11.01
N PHE A 274 -10.31 16.81 -9.81
CA PHE A 274 -9.31 16.13 -8.97
C PHE A 274 -9.73 14.70 -8.64
N THR A 275 -10.98 14.47 -8.28
CA THR A 275 -11.48 13.14 -7.92
C THR A 275 -11.42 12.18 -9.11
N ALA A 276 -11.85 12.61 -10.29
CA ALA A 276 -11.78 11.80 -11.51
C ALA A 276 -10.31 11.49 -11.88
N ALA A 277 -9.45 12.51 -11.87
CA ALA A 277 -8.03 12.36 -12.15
C ALA A 277 -7.33 11.42 -11.15
N MET A 278 -7.65 11.52 -9.86
CA MET A 278 -7.10 10.63 -8.82
C MET A 278 -7.49 9.17 -9.04
N ARG A 279 -8.72 8.88 -9.48
CA ARG A 279 -9.14 7.52 -9.82
C ARG A 279 -8.28 6.93 -10.94
N ILE A 280 -8.11 7.67 -12.03
CA ILE A 280 -7.27 7.25 -13.16
C ILE A 280 -5.81 7.07 -12.70
N LYS A 281 -5.26 8.04 -11.96
CA LYS A 281 -3.90 8.00 -11.44
C LYS A 281 -3.64 6.77 -10.57
N MET A 282 -4.56 6.39 -9.69
CA MET A 282 -4.40 5.22 -8.81
C MET A 282 -4.20 3.93 -9.59
N PHE A 283 -4.94 3.72 -10.69
CA PHE A 283 -4.74 2.54 -11.55
C PHE A 283 -3.34 2.52 -12.18
N VAL A 284 -2.91 3.67 -12.65
CA VAL A 284 -1.59 3.80 -13.30
C VAL A 284 -0.45 3.63 -12.29
N MET A 285 -0.60 4.15 -11.08
CA MET A 285 0.41 4.03 -10.03
C MET A 285 0.62 2.58 -9.53
N CYS A 286 -0.37 1.70 -9.68
CA CYS A 286 -0.28 0.29 -9.24
C CYS A 286 0.99 -0.42 -9.75
N ALA A 287 1.45 -0.12 -10.96
CA ALA A 287 2.64 -0.74 -11.52
C ALA A 287 3.92 -0.27 -10.81
N LEU A 288 4.03 1.03 -10.51
CA LEU A 288 5.18 1.60 -9.82
C LEU A 288 5.25 1.13 -8.37
N ASP A 289 4.12 1.04 -7.68
CA ASP A 289 4.03 0.50 -6.32
C ASP A 289 4.39 -0.99 -6.29
N SER A 290 3.89 -1.77 -7.25
CA SER A 290 4.20 -3.20 -7.37
C SER A 290 5.68 -3.44 -7.63
N LEU A 291 6.30 -2.61 -8.47
CA LEU A 291 7.74 -2.64 -8.73
C LEU A 291 8.54 -2.30 -7.47
N GLY A 292 8.10 -1.29 -6.71
CA GLY A 292 8.67 -0.96 -5.41
C GLY A 292 8.61 -2.14 -4.44
N MET A 293 7.43 -2.75 -4.25
CA MET A 293 7.26 -3.92 -3.39
C MET A 293 8.15 -5.10 -3.80
N ALA A 294 8.33 -5.32 -5.10
CA ALA A 294 9.26 -6.33 -5.62
C ALA A 294 10.71 -5.99 -5.23
N MET A 295 11.09 -4.71 -5.29
CA MET A 295 12.41 -4.25 -4.89
C MET A 295 12.67 -4.41 -3.39
N ALA A 296 11.65 -4.28 -2.53
CA ALA A 296 11.80 -4.56 -1.10
C ALA A 296 12.22 -6.03 -0.85
N THR A 297 11.53 -6.97 -1.49
CA THR A 297 11.83 -8.40 -1.36
C THR A 297 13.19 -8.74 -1.99
N TYR A 298 13.44 -8.23 -3.21
CA TYR A 298 14.71 -8.44 -3.90
C TYR A 298 15.90 -7.92 -3.10
N SER A 299 15.81 -6.69 -2.60
CA SER A 299 16.87 -6.05 -1.80
C SER A 299 17.05 -6.75 -0.46
N GLY A 300 15.96 -7.15 0.21
CA GLY A 300 16.00 -7.87 1.48
C GLY A 300 16.71 -9.21 1.37
N GLN A 301 16.36 -10.02 0.37
CA GLN A 301 17.01 -11.32 0.14
C GLN A 301 18.50 -11.15 -0.23
N ASN A 302 18.85 -10.20 -1.12
CA ASN A 302 20.23 -9.97 -1.52
C ASN A 302 21.08 -9.34 -0.41
N TYR A 303 20.47 -8.52 0.46
CA TYR A 303 21.12 -8.04 1.68
C TYR A 303 21.47 -9.21 2.61
N GLY A 304 20.51 -10.08 2.90
CA GLY A 304 20.72 -11.26 3.74
C GLY A 304 21.76 -12.22 3.17
N ALA A 305 21.82 -12.34 1.84
CA ALA A 305 22.84 -13.16 1.14
C ALA A 305 24.24 -12.53 1.08
N GLY A 306 24.46 -11.34 1.65
CA GLY A 306 25.73 -10.63 1.57
C GLY A 306 26.13 -10.19 0.15
N LYS A 307 25.13 -9.89 -0.72
CA LYS A 307 25.36 -9.56 -2.13
C LYS A 307 24.93 -8.12 -2.48
N PRO A 308 25.53 -7.07 -1.90
CA PRO A 308 25.10 -5.67 -2.13
C PRO A 308 25.20 -5.23 -3.61
N GLY A 309 26.16 -5.76 -4.37
CA GLY A 309 26.26 -5.48 -5.80
C GLY A 309 25.03 -5.90 -6.60
N ARG A 310 24.31 -6.94 -6.16
CA ARG A 310 23.06 -7.36 -6.79
C ARG A 310 21.91 -6.38 -6.51
N ILE A 311 21.90 -5.70 -5.36
CA ILE A 311 20.91 -4.65 -5.07
C ILE A 311 21.02 -3.53 -6.12
N TRP A 312 22.26 -3.12 -6.45
CA TRP A 312 22.49 -2.15 -7.50
C TRP A 312 22.05 -2.63 -8.90
N GLN A 313 22.34 -3.89 -9.24
CA GLN A 313 21.85 -4.49 -10.49
C GLN A 313 20.32 -4.51 -10.54
N GLY A 314 19.66 -4.82 -9.41
CA GLY A 314 18.21 -4.79 -9.28
C GLY A 314 17.65 -3.38 -9.53
N ILE A 315 18.27 -2.35 -8.96
CA ILE A 315 17.86 -0.95 -9.18
C ILE A 315 17.97 -0.58 -10.66
N LYS A 316 19.07 -0.93 -11.33
CA LYS A 316 19.21 -0.69 -12.78
C LYS A 316 18.12 -1.37 -13.58
N SER A 317 17.82 -2.65 -13.28
CA SER A 317 16.77 -3.42 -13.95
C SER A 317 15.37 -2.83 -13.68
N ALA A 318 15.08 -2.47 -12.44
CA ALA A 318 13.82 -1.85 -12.05
C ALA A 318 13.64 -0.46 -12.69
N SER A 319 14.72 0.34 -12.74
CA SER A 319 14.71 1.65 -13.41
C SER A 319 14.46 1.53 -14.91
N LEU A 320 15.03 0.52 -15.58
CA LEU A 320 14.75 0.26 -17.00
C LEU A 320 13.28 -0.10 -17.21
N MET A 321 12.73 -1.00 -16.38
CA MET A 321 11.31 -1.36 -16.43
C MET A 321 10.40 -0.15 -16.19
N MET A 322 10.75 0.68 -15.21
CA MET A 322 10.03 1.91 -14.88
C MET A 322 10.04 2.90 -16.05
N ILE A 323 11.20 3.14 -16.68
CA ILE A 323 11.30 4.06 -17.82
C ILE A 323 10.43 3.59 -18.97
N ILE A 324 10.47 2.31 -19.32
CA ILE A 324 9.62 1.75 -20.39
C ILE A 324 8.15 1.91 -20.05
N TYR A 325 7.75 1.56 -18.83
CA TYR A 325 6.37 1.68 -18.38
C TYR A 325 5.88 3.14 -18.40
N VAL A 326 6.66 4.05 -17.84
CA VAL A 326 6.31 5.48 -17.79
C VAL A 326 6.22 6.07 -19.19
N ALA A 327 7.12 5.71 -20.12
CA ALA A 327 7.05 6.17 -21.50
C ALA A 327 5.75 5.74 -22.19
N VAL A 328 5.33 4.48 -22.00
CA VAL A 328 4.05 3.97 -22.55
C VAL A 328 2.87 4.71 -21.93
N VAL A 329 2.84 4.84 -20.62
CA VAL A 329 1.74 5.52 -19.90
C VAL A 329 1.69 6.99 -20.25
N ALA A 330 2.84 7.66 -20.35
CA ALA A 330 2.90 9.06 -20.76
C ALA A 330 2.31 9.24 -22.17
N ALA A 331 2.67 8.39 -23.13
CA ALA A 331 2.12 8.44 -24.47
C ALA A 331 0.59 8.26 -24.48
N LEU A 332 0.06 7.32 -23.66
CA LEU A 332 -1.37 7.10 -23.54
C LEU A 332 -2.10 8.27 -22.89
N ILE A 333 -1.57 8.82 -21.78
CA ILE A 333 -2.21 9.94 -21.08
C ILE A 333 -2.13 11.23 -21.93
N TRP A 334 -0.97 11.55 -22.54
CA TRP A 334 -0.87 12.71 -23.42
C TRP A 334 -1.77 12.62 -24.66
N GLY A 335 -2.00 11.42 -25.18
CA GLY A 335 -2.86 11.21 -26.34
C GLY A 335 -4.35 11.08 -26.05
N PHE A 336 -4.74 10.66 -24.84
CA PHE A 336 -6.11 10.23 -24.55
C PHE A 336 -6.65 10.69 -23.19
N ALA A 337 -6.03 11.67 -22.51
CA ALA A 337 -6.46 12.12 -21.18
C ALA A 337 -7.94 12.53 -21.13
N ASP A 338 -8.40 13.28 -22.13
CA ASP A 338 -9.81 13.72 -22.24
C ASP A 338 -10.75 12.51 -22.34
N LYS A 339 -10.37 11.47 -23.10
CA LYS A 339 -11.17 10.25 -23.23
C LYS A 339 -11.21 9.45 -21.92
N PHE A 340 -10.12 9.43 -21.17
CA PHE A 340 -10.11 8.82 -19.83
C PHE A 340 -10.97 9.61 -18.85
N ALA A 341 -11.01 10.94 -18.94
CA ALA A 341 -11.88 11.77 -18.12
C ALA A 341 -13.37 11.46 -18.35
N LEU A 342 -13.76 11.18 -19.59
CA LEU A 342 -15.13 10.80 -19.96
C LEU A 342 -15.64 9.50 -19.30
N LEU A 343 -14.75 8.67 -18.73
CA LEU A 343 -15.16 7.52 -17.93
C LEU A 343 -15.86 7.89 -16.62
N PHE A 344 -15.63 9.11 -16.14
CA PHE A 344 -16.11 9.59 -14.84
C PHE A 344 -16.91 10.90 -14.92
N ILE A 345 -16.81 11.64 -16.02
CA ILE A 345 -17.35 12.99 -16.20
C ILE A 345 -18.21 12.99 -17.46
N SER A 346 -19.37 13.66 -17.40
CA SER A 346 -20.25 13.83 -18.55
C SER A 346 -19.59 14.71 -19.61
N ALA A 347 -19.88 14.42 -20.89
CA ALA A 347 -19.27 15.13 -22.02
C ALA A 347 -19.59 16.63 -22.10
N ASP A 348 -20.67 17.04 -21.42
CA ASP A 348 -21.12 18.46 -21.37
C ASP A 348 -20.24 19.31 -20.43
N GLU A 349 -19.51 18.68 -19.49
CA GLU A 349 -18.67 19.33 -18.49
C GLU A 349 -17.22 19.55 -19.00
N THR A 350 -17.10 20.34 -20.06
CA THR A 350 -15.83 20.53 -20.80
C THR A 350 -14.70 21.10 -19.95
N GLU A 351 -15.02 22.03 -19.01
CA GLU A 351 -14.04 22.62 -18.10
C GLU A 351 -13.48 21.58 -17.14
N ILE A 352 -14.34 20.73 -16.56
CA ILE A 352 -13.93 19.68 -15.62
C ILE A 352 -13.08 18.62 -16.35
N ILE A 353 -13.38 18.31 -17.60
CA ILE A 353 -12.61 17.41 -18.44
C ILE A 353 -11.21 18.00 -18.68
N ALA A 354 -11.12 19.29 -19.05
CA ALA A 354 -9.85 19.98 -19.28
C ALA A 354 -8.97 20.01 -18.01
N ASP A 355 -9.54 20.31 -16.86
CA ASP A 355 -8.83 20.30 -15.58
C ASP A 355 -8.35 18.89 -15.20
N THR A 356 -9.20 17.88 -15.45
CA THR A 356 -8.81 16.47 -15.23
C THR A 356 -7.62 16.08 -16.11
N ALA A 357 -7.65 16.43 -17.39
CA ALA A 357 -6.56 16.20 -18.33
C ALA A 357 -5.30 16.96 -17.91
N LEU A 358 -5.43 18.22 -17.51
CA LEU A 358 -4.32 19.04 -16.99
C LEU A 358 -3.62 18.37 -15.82
N PHE A 359 -4.40 17.90 -14.82
CA PHE A 359 -3.86 17.19 -13.66
C PHE A 359 -3.10 15.92 -14.08
N LEU A 360 -3.68 15.13 -14.97
CA LEU A 360 -3.07 13.89 -15.47
C LEU A 360 -1.76 14.18 -16.25
N HIS A 361 -1.73 15.20 -17.11
CA HIS A 361 -0.56 15.59 -17.86
C HIS A 361 0.58 16.02 -16.93
N PHE A 362 0.28 16.85 -15.92
CA PHE A 362 1.28 17.25 -14.91
C PHE A 362 1.82 16.02 -14.19
N ASN A 363 0.96 15.18 -13.64
CA ASN A 363 1.40 14.04 -12.84
C ASN A 363 2.22 13.04 -13.67
N VAL A 364 1.76 12.66 -14.88
CA VAL A 364 2.46 11.66 -15.70
C VAL A 364 3.83 12.12 -16.15
N SER A 365 4.01 13.44 -16.40
CA SER A 365 5.30 14.02 -16.77
C SER A 365 6.35 13.87 -15.66
N PHE A 366 5.92 13.77 -14.41
CA PHE A 366 6.78 13.56 -13.24
C PHE A 366 6.76 12.12 -12.68
N PHE A 367 6.11 11.18 -13.34
CA PHE A 367 6.14 9.76 -12.96
C PHE A 367 7.54 9.14 -12.91
N PRO A 368 8.55 9.57 -13.67
CA PRO A 368 9.93 9.13 -13.46
C PRO A 368 10.42 9.39 -12.03
N LEU A 369 10.03 10.52 -11.41
CA LEU A 369 10.36 10.82 -10.01
C LEU A 369 9.62 9.88 -9.04
N LEU A 370 8.34 9.59 -9.28
CA LEU A 370 7.57 8.63 -8.49
C LEU A 370 8.17 7.22 -8.58
N GLY A 371 8.54 6.78 -9.79
CA GLY A 371 9.14 5.47 -9.99
C GLY A 371 10.50 5.36 -9.29
N MET A 372 11.35 6.38 -9.39
CA MET A 372 12.65 6.43 -8.70
C MET A 372 12.46 6.41 -7.17
N LEU A 373 11.52 7.22 -6.67
CA LEU A 373 11.13 7.24 -5.26
C LEU A 373 10.73 5.84 -4.78
N SER A 374 9.84 5.15 -5.51
CA SER A 374 9.38 3.81 -5.14
C SER A 374 10.55 2.81 -5.14
N ILE A 375 11.37 2.78 -6.19
CA ILE A 375 12.51 1.87 -6.29
C ILE A 375 13.50 2.08 -5.13
N LEU A 376 13.90 3.33 -4.87
CA LEU A 376 14.89 3.64 -3.83
C LEU A 376 14.35 3.41 -2.43
N ARG A 377 13.13 3.89 -2.14
CA ARG A 377 12.47 3.75 -0.84
C ARG A 377 12.36 2.29 -0.44
N TYR A 378 11.78 1.47 -1.29
CA TYR A 378 11.58 0.06 -1.00
C TYR A 378 12.89 -0.72 -0.97
N SER A 379 13.92 -0.33 -1.75
CA SER A 379 15.25 -0.92 -1.64
C SER A 379 15.94 -0.62 -0.31
N ILE A 380 15.81 0.62 0.18
CA ILE A 380 16.31 1.03 1.51
C ILE A 380 15.56 0.27 2.62
N GLN A 381 14.23 0.12 2.48
CA GLN A 381 13.41 -0.67 3.41
C GLN A 381 13.83 -2.13 3.42
N GLY A 382 14.00 -2.76 2.26
CA GLY A 382 14.46 -4.15 2.14
C GLY A 382 15.82 -4.39 2.80
N ALA A 383 16.72 -3.41 2.74
CA ALA A 383 17.99 -3.43 3.45
C ALA A 383 17.86 -3.22 4.98
N GLY A 384 16.66 -2.96 5.49
CA GLY A 384 16.37 -2.79 6.92
C GLY A 384 16.49 -1.36 7.45
N TYR A 385 16.77 -0.37 6.60
CA TYR A 385 16.91 1.03 7.00
C TYR A 385 15.56 1.79 6.92
N THR A 386 14.52 1.23 7.52
CA THR A 386 13.12 1.72 7.40
C THR A 386 12.90 3.11 7.96
N LYS A 387 13.70 3.54 8.96
CA LYS A 387 13.65 4.93 9.47
C LYS A 387 14.02 5.95 8.39
N LEU A 388 15.05 5.67 7.58
CA LEU A 388 15.41 6.56 6.48
C LEU A 388 14.28 6.64 5.44
N ALA A 389 13.66 5.51 5.12
CA ALA A 389 12.50 5.49 4.24
C ALA A 389 11.29 6.25 4.82
N MET A 390 11.06 6.20 6.13
CA MET A 390 10.02 6.99 6.80
C MET A 390 10.25 8.50 6.65
N PHE A 391 11.49 8.97 6.79
CA PHE A 391 11.80 10.40 6.61
C PHE A 391 11.54 10.90 5.19
N SER A 392 11.60 10.03 4.17
CA SER A 392 11.16 10.44 2.83
C SER A 392 9.65 10.74 2.80
N GLY A 393 8.83 9.99 3.55
CA GLY A 393 7.40 10.29 3.72
C GLY A 393 7.16 11.63 4.44
N VAL A 394 8.00 11.97 5.42
CA VAL A 394 7.97 13.30 6.06
C VAL A 394 8.29 14.40 5.04
N SER A 395 9.29 14.19 4.19
CA SER A 395 9.64 15.14 3.12
C SER A 395 8.48 15.35 2.14
N GLU A 396 7.78 14.27 1.75
CA GLU A 396 6.57 14.36 0.92
C GLU A 396 5.45 15.14 1.62
N MET A 397 5.20 14.87 2.88
CA MET A 397 4.17 15.56 3.67
C MET A 397 4.47 17.06 3.75
N ILE A 398 5.71 17.43 4.09
CA ILE A 398 6.13 18.84 4.16
C ILE A 398 5.93 19.52 2.80
N ALA A 399 6.34 18.89 1.71
CA ALA A 399 6.18 19.45 0.38
C ALA A 399 4.71 19.68 0.01
N ARG A 400 3.82 18.69 0.29
CA ARG A 400 2.38 18.85 0.05
C ARG A 400 1.75 19.94 0.91
N VAL A 401 2.16 20.06 2.18
CA VAL A 401 1.69 21.13 3.07
C VAL A 401 2.12 22.50 2.53
N LEU A 402 3.39 22.67 2.14
CA LEU A 402 3.89 23.90 1.57
C LEU A 402 3.14 24.28 0.27
N VAL A 403 2.93 23.31 -0.62
CA VAL A 403 2.15 23.55 -1.84
C VAL A 403 0.71 23.93 -1.49
N SER A 404 0.06 23.23 -0.57
CA SER A 404 -1.32 23.49 -0.18
C SER A 404 -1.51 24.88 0.41
N VAL A 405 -0.57 25.34 1.23
CA VAL A 405 -0.67 26.63 1.95
C VAL A 405 -0.18 27.82 1.11
N ILE A 406 0.83 27.62 0.26
CA ILE A 406 1.49 28.72 -0.47
C ILE A 406 1.10 28.72 -1.95
N ILE A 407 1.21 27.57 -2.63
CA ILE A 407 1.08 27.53 -4.09
C ILE A 407 -0.39 27.47 -4.53
N VAL A 408 -1.22 26.64 -3.85
CA VAL A 408 -2.64 26.51 -4.21
C VAL A 408 -3.39 27.86 -4.10
N PRO A 409 -3.22 28.68 -3.05
CA PRO A 409 -3.86 30.01 -2.99
C PRO A 409 -3.44 30.96 -4.09
N LEU A 410 -2.21 30.81 -4.63
CA LEU A 410 -1.67 31.69 -5.68
C LEU A 410 -2.03 31.22 -7.09
N TRP A 411 -2.03 29.90 -7.33
CA TRP A 411 -2.16 29.32 -8.68
C TRP A 411 -3.46 28.50 -8.86
N GLY A 412 -4.33 28.46 -7.85
CA GLY A 412 -5.60 27.71 -7.94
C GLY A 412 -5.36 26.22 -8.23
N PHE A 413 -6.13 25.67 -9.18
CA PHE A 413 -6.07 24.25 -9.53
C PHE A 413 -4.71 23.80 -10.09
N VAL A 414 -3.97 24.68 -10.79
CA VAL A 414 -2.59 24.39 -11.22
C VAL A 414 -1.69 24.12 -10.01
N GLY A 415 -1.90 24.85 -8.89
CA GLY A 415 -1.21 24.58 -7.63
C GLY A 415 -1.48 23.18 -7.12
N VAL A 416 -2.70 22.69 -7.24
CA VAL A 416 -3.05 21.29 -6.89
C VAL A 416 -2.32 20.29 -7.79
N CYS A 417 -2.24 20.56 -9.09
CA CYS A 417 -1.57 19.69 -10.07
C CYS A 417 -0.08 19.48 -9.75
N VAL A 418 0.61 20.49 -9.20
CA VAL A 418 2.04 20.39 -8.86
C VAL A 418 2.29 19.80 -7.46
N GLY A 419 1.26 19.54 -6.68
CA GLY A 419 1.38 19.06 -5.30
C GLY A 419 2.11 17.72 -5.18
N ASP A 420 1.69 16.72 -5.92
CA ASP A 420 2.33 15.41 -5.93
C ASP A 420 3.71 15.42 -6.61
N PRO A 421 3.91 16.04 -7.79
CA PRO A 421 5.24 16.20 -8.38
C PRO A 421 6.27 16.81 -7.43
N THR A 422 5.89 17.89 -6.72
CA THR A 422 6.77 18.53 -5.74
C THR A 422 7.11 17.58 -4.58
N ALA A 423 6.12 16.85 -4.09
CA ALA A 423 6.34 15.86 -3.03
C ALA A 423 7.33 14.76 -3.46
N TRP A 424 7.20 14.25 -4.68
CA TRP A 424 8.12 13.25 -5.23
C TRP A 424 9.54 13.79 -5.43
N LEU A 425 9.66 15.05 -5.84
CA LEU A 425 10.95 15.72 -5.94
C LEU A 425 11.65 15.82 -4.58
N PHE A 426 10.96 16.34 -3.56
CA PHE A 426 11.50 16.47 -2.20
C PHE A 426 11.89 15.11 -1.60
N ALA A 427 11.07 14.08 -1.82
CA ALA A 427 11.40 12.74 -1.36
C ALA A 427 12.66 12.18 -2.05
N ASN A 428 12.83 12.40 -3.37
CA ASN A 428 14.03 11.95 -4.08
C ASN A 428 15.28 12.70 -3.66
N LEU A 429 15.19 14.00 -3.40
CA LEU A 429 16.30 14.80 -2.86
C LEU A 429 16.82 14.23 -1.55
N PHE A 430 15.95 13.63 -0.73
CA PHE A 430 16.34 12.93 0.48
C PHE A 430 16.79 11.48 0.20
N LEU A 431 16.05 10.72 -0.64
CA LEU A 431 16.28 9.29 -0.84
C LEU A 431 17.57 8.98 -1.59
N ILE A 432 17.98 9.82 -2.55
CA ILE A 432 19.21 9.58 -3.32
C ILE A 432 20.44 9.59 -2.41
N PRO A 433 20.69 10.63 -1.59
CA PRO A 433 21.78 10.61 -0.62
C PRO A 433 21.65 9.48 0.41
N ALA A 434 20.43 9.21 0.90
CA ALA A 434 20.17 8.13 1.86
C ALA A 434 20.51 6.77 1.26
N PHE A 435 20.16 6.52 -0.01
CA PHE A 435 20.52 5.28 -0.69
C PHE A 435 22.04 5.14 -0.87
N ILE A 436 22.72 6.19 -1.29
CA ILE A 436 24.19 6.19 -1.43
C ILE A 436 24.87 5.86 -0.09
N TYR A 437 24.38 6.46 1.00
CA TYR A 437 24.87 6.16 2.36
C TYR A 437 24.66 4.67 2.72
N VAL A 438 23.43 4.16 2.53
CA VAL A 438 23.09 2.76 2.81
C VAL A 438 23.96 1.83 1.97
N TYR A 439 24.05 2.08 0.68
CA TYR A 439 24.82 1.25 -0.25
C TYR A 439 26.29 1.16 0.12
N ARG A 440 26.93 2.29 0.45
CA ARG A 440 28.33 2.32 0.92
C ARG A 440 28.51 1.52 2.21
N ARG A 441 27.57 1.69 3.17
CA ARG A 441 27.60 0.98 4.44
C ARG A 441 27.47 -0.54 4.26
N LEU A 442 26.64 -0.99 3.32
CA LEU A 442 26.50 -2.41 3.00
C LEU A 442 27.80 -3.03 2.49
N HIS A 443 28.55 -2.34 1.65
CA HIS A 443 29.84 -2.81 1.18
C HIS A 443 30.86 -2.93 2.30
N VAL A 444 30.87 -1.98 3.24
CA VAL A 444 31.77 -2.03 4.40
C VAL A 444 31.44 -3.21 5.33
N ILE A 445 30.15 -3.49 5.57
CA ILE A 445 29.74 -4.62 6.42
C ILE A 445 30.20 -5.94 5.79
N VAL A 446 29.90 -6.16 4.51
CA VAL A 446 30.27 -7.40 3.80
C VAL A 446 31.79 -7.57 3.70
N ALA A 447 32.57 -6.48 3.58
CA ALA A 447 34.02 -6.53 3.56
C ALA A 447 34.62 -6.91 4.93
N LYS A 448 33.94 -6.62 6.03
CA LYS A 448 34.40 -6.99 7.40
C LYS A 448 34.04 -8.42 7.79
N GLU A 449 33.02 -9.02 7.15
CA GLU A 449 32.59 -10.40 7.42
C GLU A 449 33.34 -11.45 6.54
N ARG A 450 34.11 -10.99 5.57
CA ARG A 450 35.03 -11.79 4.76
C ARG A 450 36.43 -11.76 5.34
#